data_cce454b22c99d51d1bf39ea3c9f791fd
#
_entry.id   cce454b22c99d51d1bf39ea3c9f791fd
#
_cell.length_a   1.000
_cell.length_b   1.000
_cell.length_c   1.000
_cell.angle_alpha   90.00
_cell.angle_beta   90.00
_cell.angle_gamma   90.00
#
_symmetry.space_group_name_H-M   'P 1'
#
loop_
_entity.id
_entity.type
_entity.pdbx_description
1 polymer ?
#
loop_
_entity_poly.entity_id
_entity_poly.type
_entity_poly.pdbx_seq_one_letter_code
_entity_poly.pdbx_strand_id
1 'polypeptide(L)'
;LYTVPFEGEPLSGLQIMGMLETRNLDFDNLIILSMNERVFPRKFFKSSFIPPNMRRYYLMSTIDEQESMSAYYFYRLITRAKNLFLIYDTSSTGIGSSEYSRFISQLEKVYGCRMHFHNINLQVRPESPLTISVEKTDEILKKIKRYTIDDASRKKLSASSIKTLIKCPLKFYLNHIEGLDDENEESQFMDYATFGTIVHDTLQAFYYPEEGKKNIVTKKQIKDFKDKKLERELIRQVNKTYLHKENLDEELIGETAITMKALNYYAEQVLEYDMGLLENDEDFLAIYECEIPHEVSLTIGDNTFNFTYKVDRIDRINDKGELRIIDYKTGKDNVKFKNIGDVVSNKDSGHYLAIMQLFLYCYALKNDANITNFDVSVGLQPIIYKIKDMGTSGITHDKNMITDLFSDENSGLCNEFLAEMAGVINDFFDKKVPFTQCENDKKAECKYCRFIEFCRR
;
A
#
# COMPACT_ATOMS: atom_id res chain seq x y z
N LEU A 1 -20.04 -17.60 -13.81
CA LEU A 1 -20.18 -16.32 -14.50
C LEU A 1 -19.76 -15.22 -13.52
N TYR A 2 -18.55 -14.73 -13.68
CA TYR A 2 -18.07 -13.59 -12.94
C TYR A 2 -18.88 -12.37 -13.37
N THR A 3 -19.62 -11.76 -12.46
CA THR A 3 -20.18 -10.41 -12.62
C THR A 3 -19.03 -9.43 -12.32
N VAL A 4 -18.41 -8.93 -13.37
CA VAL A 4 -17.55 -7.76 -13.25
C VAL A 4 -18.47 -6.58 -12.91
N PRO A 5 -18.34 -5.93 -11.75
CA PRO A 5 -19.13 -4.75 -11.45
C PRO A 5 -18.71 -3.65 -12.42
N PHE A 6 -19.63 -3.23 -13.27
CA PHE A 6 -19.45 -2.08 -14.15
C PHE A 6 -20.07 -0.88 -13.44
N GLU A 7 -19.28 -0.06 -12.79
CA GLU A 7 -19.74 1.27 -12.38
C GLU A 7 -19.87 2.15 -13.62
N GLY A 8 -21.11 2.48 -13.97
CA GLY A 8 -21.36 3.42 -15.05
C GLY A 8 -20.93 4.81 -14.61
N GLU A 9 -20.02 5.43 -15.37
CA GLU A 9 -19.66 6.83 -15.16
C GLU A 9 -20.91 7.72 -15.29
N PRO A 10 -21.04 8.79 -14.47
CA PRO A 10 -22.16 9.69 -14.57
C PRO A 10 -22.14 10.40 -15.94
N LEU A 11 -23.21 10.24 -16.73
CA LEU A 11 -23.35 10.85 -18.06
C LEU A 11 -23.69 12.35 -18.02
N SER A 12 -23.56 13.01 -16.89
CA SER A 12 -23.86 14.43 -16.71
C SER A 12 -22.65 15.21 -16.22
N GLY A 13 -22.48 16.44 -16.74
CA GLY A 13 -21.37 17.31 -16.39
C GLY A 13 -20.16 17.19 -17.32
N LEU A 14 -18.99 17.64 -16.86
CA LEU A 14 -17.74 17.55 -17.60
C LEU A 14 -17.25 16.11 -17.62
N GLN A 15 -17.06 15.56 -18.81
CA GLN A 15 -16.52 14.21 -19.01
C GLN A 15 -15.05 14.31 -19.46
N ILE A 16 -14.17 13.57 -18.80
CA ILE A 16 -12.75 13.44 -19.16
C ILE A 16 -12.54 11.98 -19.55
N MET A 17 -12.22 11.75 -20.81
CA MET A 17 -12.15 10.42 -21.40
C MET A 17 -10.94 10.28 -22.31
N GLY A 18 -10.40 9.07 -22.43
CA GLY A 18 -9.48 8.73 -23.51
C GLY A 18 -10.19 8.60 -24.86
N MET A 19 -9.40 8.60 -25.94
CA MET A 19 -9.94 8.52 -27.31
C MET A 19 -10.73 7.22 -27.56
N LEU A 20 -10.39 6.13 -26.92
CA LEU A 20 -11.06 4.84 -27.13
C LEU A 20 -12.39 4.75 -26.37
N GLU A 21 -12.51 5.42 -25.26
CA GLU A 21 -13.71 5.48 -24.40
C GLU A 21 -14.79 6.35 -25.06
N THR A 22 -14.42 7.28 -25.96
CA THR A 22 -15.38 8.14 -26.68
C THR A 22 -16.09 7.44 -27.83
N ARG A 23 -15.87 6.15 -28.05
CA ARG A 23 -16.51 5.38 -29.12
C ARG A 23 -18.03 5.42 -29.01
N ASN A 24 -18.69 5.74 -30.14
CA ASN A 24 -20.14 5.85 -30.23
C ASN A 24 -20.78 6.96 -29.38
N LEU A 25 -19.98 7.84 -28.77
CA LEU A 25 -20.47 9.01 -28.08
C LEU A 25 -20.40 10.24 -28.98
N ASP A 26 -21.34 11.14 -28.81
CA ASP A 26 -21.41 12.42 -29.50
C ASP A 26 -21.44 13.56 -28.46
N PHE A 27 -20.69 14.63 -28.74
CA PHE A 27 -20.55 15.75 -27.81
C PHE A 27 -20.82 17.07 -28.55
N ASP A 28 -21.62 17.96 -27.96
CA ASP A 28 -21.85 19.30 -28.49
C ASP A 28 -20.61 20.20 -28.35
N ASN A 29 -19.92 20.10 -27.21
CA ASN A 29 -18.70 20.83 -26.92
C ASN A 29 -17.56 19.83 -26.69
N LEU A 30 -16.52 19.94 -27.48
CA LEU A 30 -15.41 19.00 -27.48
C LEU A 30 -14.07 19.73 -27.32
N ILE A 31 -13.30 19.33 -26.33
CA ILE A 31 -11.93 19.82 -26.11
C ILE A 31 -11.00 18.62 -26.27
N ILE A 32 -10.09 18.66 -27.22
CA ILE A 32 -9.09 17.62 -27.44
C ILE A 32 -7.73 18.19 -27.04
N LEU A 33 -7.09 17.55 -26.06
CA LEU A 33 -5.77 17.93 -25.54
C LEU A 33 -4.66 17.23 -26.31
N SER A 34 -3.44 17.78 -26.21
CA SER A 34 -2.21 17.17 -26.74
C SER A 34 -2.24 16.89 -28.25
N MET A 35 -2.84 17.82 -29.03
CA MET A 35 -2.94 17.73 -30.47
C MET A 35 -1.59 18.04 -31.14
N ASN A 36 -0.53 17.40 -30.69
CA ASN A 36 0.81 17.49 -31.25
C ASN A 36 1.12 16.30 -32.15
N GLU A 37 1.92 16.51 -33.18
CA GLU A 37 2.39 15.44 -34.07
C GLU A 37 3.21 14.42 -33.25
N ARG A 38 3.02 13.12 -33.50
CA ARG A 38 3.57 11.97 -32.76
C ARG A 38 2.94 11.69 -31.38
N VAL A 39 2.15 12.62 -30.82
CA VAL A 39 1.33 12.41 -29.65
C VAL A 39 -0.08 12.00 -30.09
N PHE A 40 -0.67 12.78 -30.98
CA PHE A 40 -1.93 12.43 -31.63
C PHE A 40 -1.96 12.90 -33.10
N PRO A 41 -1.90 11.94 -34.08
CA PRO A 41 -1.85 10.49 -33.93
C PRO A 41 -0.53 10.00 -33.30
N ARG A 42 -0.64 8.99 -32.48
CA ARG A 42 0.53 8.37 -31.85
C ARG A 42 1.34 7.64 -32.90
N LYS A 43 2.65 7.88 -32.94
CA LYS A 43 3.54 7.12 -33.82
C LYS A 43 3.86 5.77 -33.17
N PHE A 44 3.41 4.70 -33.80
CA PHE A 44 3.66 3.35 -33.33
C PHE A 44 5.05 2.88 -33.80
N PHE A 45 6.05 3.04 -32.93
CA PHE A 45 7.34 2.36 -33.09
C PHE A 45 7.27 1.01 -32.39
N LYS A 46 6.91 -0.03 -33.10
CA LYS A 46 7.17 -1.39 -32.62
C LYS A 46 8.27 -1.99 -33.48
N SER A 47 9.46 -2.18 -32.89
CA SER A 47 10.42 -3.15 -33.39
C SER A 47 9.75 -4.53 -33.22
N SER A 48 9.19 -5.05 -34.27
CA SER A 48 8.60 -6.38 -34.29
C SER A 48 9.55 -7.33 -35.02
N PHE A 49 9.74 -8.52 -34.50
CA PHE A 49 10.44 -9.61 -35.22
C PHE A 49 9.75 -10.00 -36.52
N ILE A 50 8.45 -9.60 -36.72
CA ILE A 50 7.70 -9.90 -37.91
C ILE A 50 7.81 -8.71 -38.87
N PRO A 51 8.50 -8.88 -40.02
CA PRO A 51 8.65 -7.84 -41.03
C PRO A 51 7.28 -7.36 -41.58
N PRO A 52 7.17 -6.10 -42.04
CA PRO A 52 5.91 -5.54 -42.59
C PRO A 52 5.31 -6.38 -43.72
N ASN A 53 6.16 -6.98 -44.57
CA ASN A 53 5.69 -7.82 -45.68
C ASN A 53 4.99 -9.08 -45.22
N MET A 54 5.53 -9.73 -44.17
CA MET A 54 4.88 -10.90 -43.57
C MET A 54 3.59 -10.52 -42.87
N ARG A 55 3.53 -9.36 -42.19
CA ARG A 55 2.30 -8.87 -41.59
C ARG A 55 1.19 -8.72 -42.63
N ARG A 56 1.47 -8.10 -43.76
CA ARG A 56 0.50 -7.98 -44.85
C ARG A 56 0.05 -9.34 -45.41
N TYR A 57 1.00 -10.25 -45.58
CA TYR A 57 0.70 -11.61 -46.08
C TYR A 57 -0.23 -12.40 -45.14
N TYR A 58 -0.01 -12.30 -43.84
CA TYR A 58 -0.81 -12.99 -42.83
C TYR A 58 -1.98 -12.15 -42.27
N LEU A 59 -2.36 -11.07 -42.94
CA LEU A 59 -3.46 -10.16 -42.55
C LEU A 59 -3.33 -9.64 -41.10
N MET A 60 -2.11 -9.48 -40.62
CA MET A 60 -1.84 -8.88 -39.33
C MET A 60 -1.86 -7.35 -39.42
N SER A 61 -2.32 -6.69 -38.36
CA SER A 61 -2.40 -5.22 -38.31
C SER A 61 -1.08 -4.54 -38.66
N THR A 62 -1.12 -3.64 -39.64
CA THR A 62 0.02 -2.82 -40.12
C THR A 62 0.01 -1.44 -39.46
N ILE A 63 1.12 -0.71 -39.60
CA ILE A 63 1.22 0.67 -39.08
C ILE A 63 0.20 1.58 -39.82
N ASP A 64 0.05 1.39 -41.15
CA ASP A 64 -0.88 2.16 -41.98
C ASP A 64 -2.34 1.97 -41.49
N GLU A 65 -2.71 0.75 -41.13
CA GLU A 65 -4.05 0.46 -40.58
C GLU A 65 -4.26 1.09 -39.21
N GLN A 66 -3.23 1.09 -38.34
CA GLN A 66 -3.32 1.74 -37.04
C GLN A 66 -3.42 3.26 -37.13
N GLU A 67 -2.71 3.88 -38.08
CA GLU A 67 -2.86 5.30 -38.38
C GLU A 67 -4.26 5.62 -38.96
N SER A 68 -4.77 4.77 -39.85
CA SER A 68 -6.11 4.88 -40.38
C SER A 68 -7.20 4.76 -39.30
N MET A 69 -7.02 3.88 -38.36
CA MET A 69 -7.93 3.76 -37.19
C MET A 69 -7.90 5.02 -36.32
N SER A 70 -6.72 5.56 -36.06
CA SER A 70 -6.59 6.81 -35.29
C SER A 70 -7.29 7.98 -36.00
N ALA A 71 -7.16 8.07 -37.33
CA ALA A 71 -7.85 9.05 -38.13
C ALA A 71 -9.38 8.85 -38.09
N TYR A 72 -9.83 7.59 -38.18
CA TYR A 72 -11.27 7.28 -38.10
C TYR A 72 -11.86 7.72 -36.75
N TYR A 73 -11.22 7.43 -35.65
CA TYR A 73 -11.71 7.85 -34.32
C TYR A 73 -11.75 9.37 -34.17
N PHE A 74 -10.72 10.07 -34.64
CA PHE A 74 -10.69 11.52 -34.60
C PHE A 74 -11.82 12.12 -35.41
N TYR A 75 -11.96 11.76 -36.70
CA TYR A 75 -12.98 12.31 -37.57
C TYR A 75 -14.39 11.94 -37.13
N ARG A 76 -14.58 10.70 -36.61
CA ARG A 76 -15.88 10.29 -36.10
C ARG A 76 -16.28 11.11 -34.84
N LEU A 77 -15.33 11.39 -33.97
CA LEU A 77 -15.57 12.14 -32.76
C LEU A 77 -15.96 13.60 -33.04
N ILE A 78 -15.29 14.25 -33.97
CA ILE A 78 -15.54 15.66 -34.28
C ILE A 78 -16.76 15.91 -35.18
N THR A 79 -17.28 14.88 -35.85
CA THR A 79 -18.30 15.03 -36.92
C THR A 79 -19.58 15.71 -36.40
N ARG A 80 -19.95 15.53 -35.16
CA ARG A 80 -21.17 16.08 -34.56
C ARG A 80 -20.93 17.19 -33.53
N ALA A 81 -19.68 17.55 -33.30
CA ALA A 81 -19.34 18.62 -32.38
C ALA A 81 -19.77 19.99 -32.94
N LYS A 82 -20.47 20.77 -32.12
CA LYS A 82 -20.85 22.17 -32.48
C LYS A 82 -19.67 23.11 -32.19
N ASN A 83 -18.99 22.93 -31.08
CA ASN A 83 -17.81 23.69 -30.70
C ASN A 83 -16.63 22.74 -30.50
N LEU A 84 -15.54 22.98 -31.21
CA LEU A 84 -14.34 22.16 -31.18
C LEU A 84 -13.14 23.00 -30.80
N PHE A 85 -12.45 22.59 -29.73
CA PHE A 85 -11.22 23.19 -29.25
C PHE A 85 -10.10 22.16 -29.35
N LEU A 86 -9.07 22.48 -30.12
CA LEU A 86 -7.89 21.62 -30.31
C LEU A 86 -6.69 22.29 -29.61
N ILE A 87 -6.20 21.68 -28.53
CA ILE A 87 -5.13 22.25 -27.71
C ILE A 87 -3.83 21.52 -28.01
N TYR A 88 -2.78 22.23 -28.34
CA TYR A 88 -1.45 21.70 -28.58
C TYR A 88 -0.37 22.55 -27.90
N ASP A 89 0.77 21.95 -27.62
CA ASP A 89 1.92 22.63 -27.02
C ASP A 89 2.87 23.14 -28.11
N THR A 90 3.28 24.41 -28.00
CA THR A 90 4.27 25.03 -28.87
C THR A 90 5.65 25.14 -28.26
N SER A 91 5.82 24.66 -26.99
CA SER A 91 7.12 24.72 -26.31
C SER A 91 8.08 23.70 -26.91
N SER A 92 9.26 24.15 -27.31
CA SER A 92 10.32 23.27 -27.82
C SER A 92 11.25 22.84 -26.68
N THR A 93 10.96 21.74 -26.02
CA THR A 93 11.90 21.10 -25.11
C THR A 93 12.60 19.93 -25.81
N GLY A 94 13.73 20.21 -26.51
CA GLY A 94 14.59 19.19 -27.13
C GLY A 94 14.30 18.91 -28.62
N ILE A 95 14.90 17.84 -29.17
CA ILE A 95 14.87 17.44 -30.61
C ILE A 95 13.50 16.84 -31.04
N GLY A 96 12.43 17.12 -30.33
CA GLY A 96 11.07 16.73 -30.68
C GLY A 96 10.27 17.95 -31.11
N SER A 97 9.75 17.93 -32.34
CA SER A 97 9.02 19.06 -32.89
C SER A 97 7.79 19.44 -32.06
N SER A 98 7.69 20.71 -31.70
CA SER A 98 6.46 21.36 -31.21
C SER A 98 5.41 21.57 -32.34
N GLU A 99 5.39 20.68 -33.33
CA GLU A 99 4.45 20.74 -34.41
C GLU A 99 3.07 20.30 -33.95
N TYR A 100 2.03 21.04 -34.38
CA TYR A 100 0.67 20.60 -34.20
C TYR A 100 0.33 19.38 -35.08
N SER A 101 -0.63 18.62 -34.65
CA SER A 101 -1.06 17.37 -35.30
C SER A 101 -1.41 17.60 -36.79
N ARG A 102 -1.02 16.62 -37.62
CA ARG A 102 -1.43 16.56 -39.03
C ARG A 102 -2.95 16.68 -39.25
N PHE A 103 -3.73 16.27 -38.26
CA PHE A 103 -5.20 16.39 -38.35
C PHE A 103 -5.66 17.83 -38.32
N ILE A 104 -5.00 18.73 -37.59
CA ILE A 104 -5.28 20.17 -37.64
C ILE A 104 -4.96 20.72 -39.04
N SER A 105 -3.80 20.36 -39.60
CA SER A 105 -3.44 20.71 -40.98
C SER A 105 -4.44 20.20 -42.01
N GLN A 106 -4.94 18.98 -41.82
CA GLN A 106 -5.95 18.41 -42.75
C GLN A 106 -7.28 19.16 -42.67
N LEU A 107 -7.75 19.48 -41.46
CA LEU A 107 -8.97 20.27 -41.26
C LEU A 107 -8.86 21.64 -41.97
N GLU A 108 -7.73 22.32 -41.82
CA GLU A 108 -7.50 23.63 -42.41
C GLU A 108 -7.35 23.56 -43.94
N LYS A 109 -6.41 22.72 -44.40
CA LYS A 109 -5.95 22.77 -45.83
C LYS A 109 -6.73 21.84 -46.75
N VAL A 110 -7.22 20.70 -46.26
CA VAL A 110 -7.94 19.73 -47.10
C VAL A 110 -9.45 19.95 -47.02
N TYR A 111 -9.97 20.14 -45.79
CA TYR A 111 -11.40 20.32 -45.58
C TYR A 111 -11.85 21.80 -45.61
N GLY A 112 -10.90 22.75 -45.67
CA GLY A 112 -11.21 24.18 -45.72
C GLY A 112 -11.90 24.73 -44.47
N CYS A 113 -11.74 24.07 -43.33
CA CYS A 113 -12.31 24.54 -42.06
C CYS A 113 -11.67 25.86 -41.65
N ARG A 114 -12.50 26.85 -41.29
CA ARG A 114 -11.99 28.13 -40.75
C ARG A 114 -11.51 27.90 -39.34
N MET A 115 -10.19 28.07 -39.09
CA MET A 115 -9.55 27.90 -37.80
C MET A 115 -9.25 29.26 -37.17
N HIS A 116 -9.47 29.38 -35.88
CA HIS A 116 -9.05 30.52 -35.05
C HIS A 116 -7.94 30.09 -34.10
N PHE A 117 -6.73 30.63 -34.30
CA PHE A 117 -5.59 30.31 -33.48
C PHE A 117 -5.44 31.32 -32.33
N HIS A 118 -5.34 30.81 -31.11
CA HIS A 118 -5.10 31.60 -29.93
C HIS A 118 -3.87 31.07 -29.19
N ASN A 119 -2.90 31.95 -28.91
CA ASN A 119 -1.75 31.60 -28.11
C ASN A 119 -2.03 31.92 -26.64
N ILE A 120 -1.95 30.89 -25.80
CA ILE A 120 -2.04 31.01 -24.33
C ILE A 120 -0.64 30.91 -23.77
N ASN A 121 -0.05 32.04 -23.38
CA ASN A 121 1.24 32.06 -22.71
C ASN A 121 1.01 31.84 -21.22
N LEU A 122 1.22 30.61 -20.78
CA LEU A 122 1.32 30.30 -19.37
C LEU A 122 2.71 30.76 -18.89
N GLN A 123 2.78 31.93 -18.29
CA GLN A 123 3.97 32.31 -17.51
C GLN A 123 4.01 31.42 -16.26
N VAL A 124 4.65 30.27 -16.38
CA VAL A 124 5.01 29.49 -15.18
C VAL A 124 6.08 30.31 -14.48
N ARG A 125 5.69 31.11 -13.49
CA ARG A 125 6.66 31.59 -12.51
C ARG A 125 7.17 30.34 -11.81
N PRO A 126 8.48 30.18 -11.63
CA PRO A 126 9.01 29.17 -10.72
C PRO A 126 8.70 29.63 -9.30
N GLU A 127 7.45 29.54 -8.91
CA GLU A 127 7.07 29.62 -7.50
C GLU A 127 7.58 28.34 -6.86
N SER A 128 8.14 28.48 -5.66
CA SER A 128 8.48 27.32 -4.81
C SER A 128 7.31 26.36 -4.85
N PRO A 129 7.54 25.05 -4.96
CA PRO A 129 6.45 24.09 -5.06
C PRO A 129 5.48 24.35 -3.92
N LEU A 130 4.25 24.71 -4.27
CA LEU A 130 3.19 24.99 -3.29
C LEU A 130 3.00 23.72 -2.46
N THR A 131 3.39 23.79 -1.19
CA THR A 131 3.12 22.70 -0.25
C THR A 131 1.62 22.65 -0.03
N ILE A 132 1.00 21.52 -0.39
CA ILE A 132 -0.43 21.34 -0.16
C ILE A 132 -0.65 21.10 1.32
N SER A 133 -1.55 21.91 1.87
CA SER A 133 -1.95 21.86 3.27
C SER A 133 -3.46 21.98 3.38
N VAL A 134 -4.08 21.13 4.19
CA VAL A 134 -5.51 21.10 4.45
C VAL A 134 -5.75 21.51 5.91
N GLU A 135 -6.35 22.68 6.09
CA GLU A 135 -6.75 23.18 7.41
C GLU A 135 -7.88 22.34 8.00
N LYS A 136 -7.83 22.10 9.30
CA LYS A 136 -8.89 21.35 10.00
C LYS A 136 -10.12 22.20 10.24
N THR A 137 -11.03 22.23 9.28
CA THR A 137 -12.35 22.86 9.42
C THR A 137 -13.21 22.17 10.47
N ASP A 138 -14.30 22.81 10.90
CA ASP A 138 -15.21 22.20 11.87
C ASP A 138 -15.87 20.90 11.36
N GLU A 139 -16.02 20.75 10.04
CA GLU A 139 -16.48 19.50 9.41
C GLU A 139 -15.43 18.39 9.53
N ILE A 140 -14.17 18.70 9.25
CA ILE A 140 -13.05 17.76 9.40
C ILE A 140 -12.90 17.37 10.87
N LEU A 141 -13.03 18.32 11.81
CA LEU A 141 -12.97 18.03 13.23
C LEU A 141 -14.08 17.10 13.70
N LYS A 142 -15.29 17.22 13.13
CA LYS A 142 -16.38 16.25 13.39
C LYS A 142 -16.00 14.84 12.91
N LYS A 143 -15.34 14.72 11.76
CA LYS A 143 -14.84 13.41 11.26
C LYS A 143 -13.71 12.86 12.14
N ILE A 144 -12.81 13.71 12.65
CA ILE A 144 -11.74 13.32 13.58
C ILE A 144 -12.31 12.86 14.92
N LYS A 145 -13.32 13.53 15.45
CA LYS A 145 -13.98 13.12 16.70
C LYS A 145 -14.56 11.71 16.67
N ARG A 146 -14.84 11.15 15.49
CA ARG A 146 -15.28 9.75 15.36
C ARG A 146 -14.28 8.73 15.88
N TYR A 147 -13.01 9.11 16.01
CA TYR A 147 -11.96 8.26 16.56
C TYR A 147 -11.90 8.27 18.09
N THR A 148 -12.56 9.21 18.75
CA THR A 148 -12.63 9.25 20.21
C THR A 148 -13.65 8.26 20.75
N ILE A 149 -13.56 7.96 22.04
CA ILE A 149 -14.46 7.03 22.74
C ILE A 149 -15.89 7.56 22.86
N ASP A 150 -16.08 8.87 22.76
CA ASP A 150 -17.38 9.54 22.99
C ASP A 150 -18.30 9.49 21.75
N ASP A 151 -17.77 9.11 20.59
CA ASP A 151 -18.54 9.06 19.33
C ASP A 151 -19.14 7.68 19.08
N ALA A 152 -20.44 7.67 18.72
CA ALA A 152 -21.18 6.44 18.46
C ALA A 152 -20.66 5.64 17.26
N SER A 153 -19.97 6.26 16.31
CA SER A 153 -19.39 5.58 15.12
C SER A 153 -18.21 4.69 15.43
N ARG A 154 -17.53 4.92 16.58
CA ARG A 154 -16.39 4.14 17.05
C ARG A 154 -15.33 3.87 15.97
N LYS A 155 -15.02 4.88 15.16
CA LYS A 155 -13.93 4.74 14.18
C LYS A 155 -12.62 4.53 14.94
N LYS A 156 -11.71 3.70 14.40
CA LYS A 156 -10.52 3.25 15.12
C LYS A 156 -9.26 3.68 14.41
N LEU A 157 -8.24 4.06 15.18
CA LEU A 157 -6.87 4.13 14.68
C LEU A 157 -6.24 2.74 14.74
N SER A 158 -5.31 2.49 13.85
CA SER A 158 -4.45 1.30 13.86
C SER A 158 -2.99 1.74 13.77
N ALA A 159 -2.05 0.87 14.09
CA ALA A 159 -0.64 1.16 13.91
C ALA A 159 -0.30 1.53 12.44
N SER A 160 -0.94 0.89 11.46
CA SER A 160 -0.78 1.21 10.04
C SER A 160 -1.34 2.59 9.67
N SER A 161 -2.48 2.99 10.23
CA SER A 161 -3.03 4.32 10.01
C SER A 161 -2.16 5.41 10.66
N ILE A 162 -1.65 5.18 11.88
CA ILE A 162 -0.69 6.08 12.55
C ILE A 162 0.62 6.16 11.75
N LYS A 163 1.13 5.04 11.24
CA LYS A 163 2.28 5.01 10.32
C LYS A 163 2.05 5.89 9.09
N THR A 164 0.85 5.83 8.52
CA THR A 164 0.47 6.69 7.38
C THR A 164 0.43 8.17 7.78
N LEU A 165 -0.09 8.49 8.98
CA LEU A 165 -0.12 9.84 9.52
C LEU A 165 1.29 10.42 9.71
N ILE A 166 2.22 9.64 10.28
CA ILE A 166 3.63 10.03 10.47
C ILE A 166 4.33 10.21 9.12
N LYS A 167 4.09 9.34 8.16
CA LYS A 167 4.71 9.40 6.85
C LYS A 167 4.22 10.58 6.01
N CYS A 168 2.93 10.79 5.96
CA CYS A 168 2.30 11.87 5.21
C CYS A 168 0.91 12.18 5.77
N PRO A 169 0.76 13.25 6.58
CA PRO A 169 -0.52 13.67 7.12
C PRO A 169 -1.59 13.88 6.04
N LEU A 170 -1.22 14.44 4.88
CA LEU A 170 -2.16 14.64 3.78
C LEU A 170 -2.67 13.32 3.21
N LYS A 171 -1.81 12.31 3.06
CA LYS A 171 -2.25 10.97 2.64
C LYS A 171 -3.21 10.34 3.65
N PHE A 172 -2.91 10.50 4.94
CA PHE A 172 -3.82 10.05 5.99
C PHE A 172 -5.20 10.73 5.88
N TYR A 173 -5.22 12.04 5.68
CA TYR A 173 -6.47 12.80 5.49
C TYR A 173 -7.28 12.26 4.31
N LEU A 174 -6.66 12.13 3.14
CA LEU A 174 -7.34 11.66 1.93
C LEU A 174 -7.89 10.23 2.11
N ASN A 175 -7.08 9.31 2.65
CA ASN A 175 -7.48 7.91 2.82
C ASN A 175 -8.48 7.71 3.98
N HIS A 176 -8.11 8.18 5.17
CA HIS A 176 -8.81 7.78 6.39
C HIS A 176 -9.90 8.77 6.82
N ILE A 177 -9.81 10.04 6.46
CA ILE A 177 -10.82 11.04 6.80
C ILE A 177 -11.83 11.21 5.68
N GLU A 178 -11.38 11.37 4.43
CA GLU A 178 -12.26 11.55 3.26
C GLU A 178 -12.67 10.23 2.60
N GLY A 179 -11.94 9.14 2.87
CA GLY A 179 -12.30 7.82 2.35
C GLY A 179 -12.06 7.68 0.84
N LEU A 180 -11.06 8.41 0.32
CA LEU A 180 -10.64 8.29 -1.07
C LEU A 180 -9.75 7.05 -1.21
N ASP A 181 -10.33 5.88 -1.01
CA ASP A 181 -9.69 4.61 -1.31
C ASP A 181 -10.05 4.19 -2.74
N ASP A 182 -9.06 3.85 -3.54
CA ASP A 182 -9.32 3.17 -4.80
C ASP A 182 -9.73 1.73 -4.50
N GLU A 183 -10.82 1.31 -5.11
CA GLU A 183 -11.09 -0.10 -5.27
C GLU A 183 -9.91 -0.70 -6.05
N ASN A 184 -9.37 -1.77 -5.52
CA ASN A 184 -8.16 -2.45 -5.97
C ASN A 184 -8.00 -2.47 -7.49
N GLU A 185 -7.01 -1.75 -8.04
CA GLU A 185 -6.47 -2.12 -9.35
C GLU A 185 -5.91 -3.54 -9.21
N GLU A 186 -6.52 -4.50 -9.86
CA GLU A 186 -5.99 -5.85 -9.96
C GLU A 186 -4.62 -5.77 -10.62
N SER A 187 -3.58 -5.84 -9.81
CA SER A 187 -2.21 -5.91 -10.31
C SER A 187 -2.03 -7.23 -11.06
N GLN A 188 -1.50 -7.18 -12.29
CA GLN A 188 -1.13 -8.38 -13.05
C GLN A 188 -0.08 -9.25 -12.34
N PHE A 189 0.63 -8.68 -11.38
CA PHE A 189 1.71 -9.32 -10.63
C PHE A 189 1.39 -9.29 -9.15
N MET A 190 1.79 -10.34 -8.44
CA MET A 190 1.69 -10.37 -6.98
C MET A 190 2.53 -9.23 -6.38
N ASP A 191 1.90 -8.30 -5.68
CA ASP A 191 2.58 -7.24 -4.99
C ASP A 191 3.23 -7.70 -3.67
N TYR A 192 4.10 -6.87 -3.10
CA TYR A 192 4.82 -7.21 -1.87
C TYR A 192 3.88 -7.37 -0.65
N ALA A 193 2.74 -6.70 -0.64
CA ALA A 193 1.77 -6.80 0.46
C ALA A 193 1.07 -8.16 0.40
N THR A 194 0.55 -8.54 -0.77
CA THR A 194 -0.06 -9.86 -1.02
C THR A 194 0.93 -10.99 -0.73
N PHE A 195 2.20 -10.84 -1.15
CA PHE A 195 3.26 -11.80 -0.83
C PHE A 195 3.42 -11.97 0.70
N GLY A 196 3.49 -10.86 1.45
CA GLY A 196 3.56 -10.89 2.90
C GLY A 196 2.34 -11.58 3.53
N THR A 197 1.13 -11.22 3.10
CA THR A 197 -0.12 -11.82 3.58
C THR A 197 -0.13 -13.34 3.40
N ILE A 198 0.31 -13.85 2.26
CA ILE A 198 0.36 -15.30 2.00
C ILE A 198 1.32 -16.00 2.97
N VAL A 199 2.48 -15.41 3.27
CA VAL A 199 3.42 -15.98 4.26
C VAL A 199 2.79 -15.98 5.65
N HIS A 200 2.15 -14.88 6.08
CA HIS A 200 1.47 -14.77 7.37
C HIS A 200 0.33 -15.80 7.49
N ASP A 201 -0.55 -15.88 6.51
CA ASP A 201 -1.68 -16.83 6.51
C ASP A 201 -1.19 -18.29 6.55
N THR A 202 -0.09 -18.60 5.86
CA THR A 202 0.52 -19.94 5.88
C THR A 202 1.07 -20.29 7.25
N LEU A 203 1.76 -19.35 7.91
CA LEU A 203 2.29 -19.53 9.25
C LEU A 203 1.16 -19.59 10.29
N GLN A 204 0.13 -18.77 10.16
CA GLN A 204 -1.07 -18.81 11.00
C GLN A 204 -1.75 -20.18 10.92
N ALA A 205 -1.98 -20.71 9.72
CA ALA A 205 -2.62 -22.01 9.52
C ALA A 205 -1.87 -23.16 10.20
N PHE A 206 -0.55 -23.03 10.34
CA PHE A 206 0.27 -24.02 11.06
C PHE A 206 0.32 -23.77 12.58
N TYR A 207 0.65 -22.54 12.99
CA TYR A 207 0.86 -22.23 14.41
C TYR A 207 -0.45 -22.15 15.20
N TYR A 208 -1.54 -21.72 14.56
CA TYR A 208 -2.80 -21.45 15.24
C TYR A 208 -4.01 -22.00 14.44
N PRO A 209 -4.09 -23.33 14.27
CA PRO A 209 -5.12 -23.96 13.43
C PRO A 209 -6.54 -23.85 13.99
N GLU A 210 -6.69 -23.64 15.31
CA GLU A 210 -7.99 -23.48 15.98
C GLU A 210 -8.01 -22.17 16.75
N GLU A 211 -8.82 -21.22 16.30
CA GLU A 211 -8.98 -19.92 16.93
C GLU A 211 -9.49 -20.04 18.38
N GLY A 212 -8.92 -19.24 19.28
CA GLY A 212 -9.28 -19.23 20.71
C GLY A 212 -8.68 -20.38 21.53
N LYS A 213 -7.87 -21.25 20.94
CA LYS A 213 -7.21 -22.34 21.67
C LYS A 213 -5.70 -22.22 21.61
N LYS A 214 -5.09 -22.21 22.81
CA LYS A 214 -3.64 -22.34 22.93
C LYS A 214 -3.15 -23.60 22.21
N ASN A 215 -2.17 -23.44 21.32
CA ASN A 215 -1.55 -24.55 20.60
C ASN A 215 -0.12 -24.80 21.10
N ILE A 216 0.26 -26.07 21.25
CA ILE A 216 1.61 -26.48 21.62
C ILE A 216 2.29 -27.04 20.37
N VAL A 217 3.40 -26.43 19.99
CA VAL A 217 4.14 -26.78 18.78
C VAL A 217 5.54 -27.22 19.13
N THR A 218 5.85 -28.49 18.88
CA THR A 218 7.15 -29.11 19.14
C THR A 218 8.08 -29.01 17.91
N LYS A 219 9.37 -29.13 18.13
CA LYS A 219 10.39 -29.17 17.08
C LYS A 219 10.08 -30.20 15.99
N LYS A 220 9.58 -31.36 16.38
CA LYS A 220 9.15 -32.44 15.45
C LYS A 220 7.98 -32.01 14.58
N GLN A 221 6.98 -31.32 15.14
CA GLN A 221 5.83 -30.83 14.39
C GLN A 221 6.22 -29.76 13.37
N ILE A 222 7.13 -28.85 13.75
CA ILE A 222 7.66 -27.84 12.82
C ILE A 222 8.38 -28.52 11.64
N LYS A 223 9.24 -29.51 11.95
CA LYS A 223 9.95 -30.26 10.92
C LYS A 223 9.00 -31.01 10.00
N ASP A 224 8.03 -31.73 10.57
CA ASP A 224 7.04 -32.48 9.78
C ASP A 224 6.18 -31.58 8.91
N PHE A 225 5.82 -30.39 9.39
CA PHE A 225 5.10 -29.39 8.58
C PHE A 225 5.99 -28.88 7.44
N LYS A 226 7.20 -28.45 7.73
CA LYS A 226 8.16 -27.95 6.75
C LYS A 226 8.40 -28.97 5.62
N ASP A 227 8.70 -30.23 5.99
CA ASP A 227 9.13 -31.24 5.03
C ASP A 227 7.96 -31.85 4.22
N LYS A 228 6.72 -31.81 4.72
CA LYS A 228 5.60 -32.58 4.13
C LYS A 228 4.36 -31.76 3.77
N LYS A 229 4.14 -30.60 4.39
CA LYS A 229 2.86 -29.88 4.30
C LYS A 229 3.00 -28.42 3.85
N LEU A 230 4.15 -27.81 4.01
CA LEU A 230 4.37 -26.39 3.76
C LEU A 230 4.02 -26.01 2.32
N GLU A 231 4.54 -26.73 1.35
CA GLU A 231 4.30 -26.44 -0.07
C GLU A 231 2.81 -26.51 -0.42
N ARG A 232 2.11 -27.51 0.08
CA ARG A 232 0.67 -27.66 -0.14
C ARG A 232 -0.11 -26.50 0.50
N GLU A 233 0.25 -26.11 1.71
CA GLU A 233 -0.44 -25.01 2.39
C GLU A 233 -0.19 -23.68 1.68
N LEU A 234 1.02 -23.43 1.20
CA LEU A 234 1.33 -22.26 0.38
C LEU A 234 0.51 -22.23 -0.91
N ILE A 235 0.37 -23.36 -1.61
CA ILE A 235 -0.49 -23.46 -2.80
C ILE A 235 -1.92 -23.04 -2.45
N ARG A 236 -2.46 -23.53 -1.34
CA ARG A 236 -3.81 -23.18 -0.88
C ARG A 236 -3.96 -21.70 -0.61
N GLN A 237 -3.00 -21.10 0.08
CA GLN A 237 -3.04 -19.67 0.39
C GLN A 237 -2.88 -18.80 -0.86
N VAL A 238 -2.03 -19.17 -1.82
CA VAL A 238 -1.91 -18.49 -3.12
C VAL A 238 -3.22 -18.58 -3.89
N ASN A 239 -3.83 -19.75 -3.99
CA ASN A 239 -5.11 -19.94 -4.68
C ASN A 239 -6.24 -19.13 -3.99
N LYS A 240 -6.25 -19.08 -2.66
CA LYS A 240 -7.26 -18.34 -1.88
C LYS A 240 -7.08 -16.83 -1.99
N THR A 241 -5.87 -16.32 -1.69
CA THR A 241 -5.63 -14.89 -1.44
C THR A 241 -5.30 -14.12 -2.72
N TYR A 242 -4.58 -14.74 -3.67
CA TYR A 242 -4.14 -14.08 -4.89
C TYR A 242 -4.94 -14.45 -6.13
N LEU A 243 -5.24 -15.76 -6.31
CA LEU A 243 -5.95 -16.21 -7.49
C LEU A 243 -7.47 -16.33 -7.30
N HIS A 244 -7.96 -16.14 -6.06
CA HIS A 244 -9.38 -16.20 -5.70
C HIS A 244 -10.12 -17.45 -6.26
N LYS A 245 -9.43 -18.60 -6.26
CA LYS A 245 -9.96 -19.86 -6.78
C LYS A 245 -10.82 -20.58 -5.75
N GLU A 246 -11.86 -21.26 -6.22
CA GLU A 246 -12.67 -22.15 -5.39
C GLU A 246 -11.93 -23.45 -5.01
N ASN A 247 -11.16 -24.01 -5.97
CA ASN A 247 -10.32 -25.17 -5.70
C ASN A 247 -8.95 -24.73 -5.18
N LEU A 248 -8.77 -24.82 -3.87
CA LEU A 248 -7.55 -24.38 -3.19
C LEU A 248 -6.34 -25.29 -3.40
N ASP A 249 -6.54 -26.55 -3.78
CA ASP A 249 -5.45 -27.51 -4.04
C ASP A 249 -5.06 -27.56 -5.54
N GLU A 250 -5.51 -26.61 -6.35
CA GLU A 250 -5.16 -26.52 -7.77
C GLU A 250 -3.69 -26.15 -7.97
N GLU A 251 -3.02 -26.86 -8.88
CA GLU A 251 -1.61 -26.67 -9.18
C GLU A 251 -1.34 -25.25 -9.73
N LEU A 252 -0.25 -24.63 -9.27
CA LEU A 252 0.18 -23.32 -9.73
C LEU A 252 0.99 -23.43 -11.02
N ILE A 253 0.69 -22.60 -12.00
CA ILE A 253 1.35 -22.59 -13.31
C ILE A 253 1.94 -21.21 -13.63
N GLY A 254 2.91 -21.17 -14.52
CA GLY A 254 3.49 -19.93 -15.02
C GLY A 254 4.25 -19.14 -13.94
N GLU A 255 4.01 -17.85 -13.85
CA GLU A 255 4.72 -16.92 -12.95
C GLU A 255 4.45 -17.21 -11.47
N THR A 256 3.23 -17.64 -11.12
CA THR A 256 2.88 -18.01 -9.75
C THR A 256 3.69 -19.20 -9.24
N ALA A 257 4.04 -20.16 -10.12
CA ALA A 257 4.92 -21.27 -9.78
C ALA A 257 6.36 -20.83 -9.50
N ILE A 258 6.82 -19.74 -10.12
CA ILE A 258 8.13 -19.15 -9.83
C ILE A 258 8.10 -18.42 -8.48
N THR A 259 7.08 -17.62 -8.25
CA THR A 259 6.88 -16.87 -6.99
C THR A 259 6.75 -17.83 -5.81
N MET A 260 6.18 -19.01 -6.02
CA MET A 260 6.04 -20.06 -5.02
C MET A 260 7.38 -20.46 -4.38
N LYS A 261 8.48 -20.49 -5.14
CA LYS A 261 9.82 -20.78 -4.58
C LYS A 261 10.29 -19.75 -3.59
N ALA A 262 9.99 -18.48 -3.85
CA ALA A 262 10.31 -17.40 -2.92
C ALA A 262 9.43 -17.46 -1.67
N LEU A 263 8.13 -17.70 -1.81
CA LEU A 263 7.21 -17.90 -0.68
C LEU A 263 7.66 -19.04 0.23
N ASN A 264 8.01 -20.19 -0.38
CA ASN A 264 8.51 -21.36 0.36
C ASN A 264 9.78 -21.02 1.14
N TYR A 265 10.75 -20.37 0.48
CA TYR A 265 12.00 -19.95 1.13
C TYR A 265 11.74 -19.05 2.34
N TYR A 266 10.85 -18.05 2.22
CA TYR A 266 10.54 -17.14 3.32
C TYR A 266 9.85 -17.86 4.49
N ALA A 267 8.90 -18.72 4.22
CA ALA A 267 8.23 -19.51 5.26
C ALA A 267 9.21 -20.49 5.94
N GLU A 268 10.10 -21.15 5.19
CA GLU A 268 11.13 -22.04 5.72
C GLU A 268 12.08 -21.31 6.66
N GLN A 269 12.50 -20.07 6.36
CA GLN A 269 13.38 -19.29 7.23
C GLN A 269 12.77 -19.09 8.64
N VAL A 270 11.47 -18.82 8.73
CA VAL A 270 10.77 -18.67 10.01
C VAL A 270 10.74 -20.00 10.75
N LEU A 271 10.36 -21.09 10.07
CA LEU A 271 10.27 -22.41 10.66
C LEU A 271 11.64 -22.92 11.15
N GLU A 272 12.70 -22.69 10.39
CA GLU A 272 14.07 -23.06 10.78
C GLU A 272 14.58 -22.26 11.98
N TYR A 273 14.28 -20.96 12.00
CA TYR A 273 14.61 -20.13 13.15
C TYR A 273 13.91 -20.61 14.41
N ASP A 274 12.61 -20.89 14.33
CA ASP A 274 11.83 -21.39 15.47
C ASP A 274 12.29 -22.77 15.92
N MET A 275 12.68 -23.67 15.01
CA MET A 275 13.32 -24.93 15.38
C MET A 275 14.67 -24.74 16.10
N GLY A 276 15.40 -23.68 15.71
CA GLY A 276 16.67 -23.32 16.36
C GLY A 276 16.52 -22.78 17.77
N LEU A 277 15.36 -22.21 18.12
CA LEU A 277 15.05 -21.76 19.49
C LEU A 277 14.76 -22.93 20.46
N LEU A 278 14.38 -24.08 19.92
CA LEU A 278 14.08 -25.29 20.68
C LEU A 278 15.36 -26.15 20.78
N GLU A 279 16.09 -26.02 21.88
CA GLU A 279 17.39 -26.68 22.05
C GLU A 279 17.22 -28.20 22.19
N ASN A 280 16.22 -28.65 22.98
CA ASN A 280 15.93 -30.02 23.24
C ASN A 280 14.67 -30.54 22.52
N ASP A 281 14.54 -31.87 22.39
CA ASP A 281 13.35 -32.48 21.77
C ASP A 281 12.07 -32.32 22.61
N GLU A 282 12.22 -32.06 23.90
CA GLU A 282 11.11 -31.83 24.85
C GLU A 282 10.64 -30.36 24.83
N ASP A 283 11.43 -29.45 24.23
CA ASP A 283 11.09 -28.04 24.14
C ASP A 283 9.92 -27.82 23.15
N PHE A 284 9.12 -26.81 23.44
CA PHE A 284 7.97 -26.45 22.62
C PHE A 284 7.71 -24.95 22.61
N LEU A 285 6.99 -24.52 21.59
CA LEU A 285 6.39 -23.19 21.51
C LEU A 285 4.93 -23.28 21.99
N ALA A 286 4.59 -22.50 22.99
CA ALA A 286 3.21 -22.31 23.41
C ALA A 286 2.62 -21.10 22.68
N ILE A 287 1.82 -21.35 21.66
CA ILE A 287 1.17 -20.31 20.84
C ILE A 287 -0.15 -19.93 21.48
N TYR A 288 -0.32 -18.67 21.80
CA TYR A 288 -1.55 -18.16 22.41
C TYR A 288 -2.50 -17.55 21.40
N GLU A 289 -1.96 -16.75 20.45
CA GLU A 289 -2.74 -16.14 19.39
C GLU A 289 -1.89 -15.92 18.14
N CYS A 290 -2.56 -15.96 16.96
CA CYS A 290 -1.99 -15.49 15.68
C CYS A 290 -3.06 -14.74 14.91
N GLU A 291 -2.74 -13.50 14.48
CA GLU A 291 -3.57 -12.69 13.57
C GLU A 291 -5.01 -12.44 14.08
N ILE A 292 -5.21 -12.40 15.41
CA ILE A 292 -6.52 -12.10 16.01
C ILE A 292 -6.69 -10.59 16.14
N PRO A 293 -7.78 -10.01 15.59
CA PRO A 293 -8.05 -8.59 15.73
C PRO A 293 -8.60 -8.26 17.12
N HIS A 294 -8.02 -7.27 17.76
CA HIS A 294 -8.45 -6.73 19.05
C HIS A 294 -8.81 -5.25 18.93
N GLU A 295 -9.64 -4.79 19.86
CA GLU A 295 -10.10 -3.41 19.97
C GLU A 295 -9.99 -2.94 21.41
N VAL A 296 -9.31 -1.82 21.62
CA VAL A 296 -9.08 -1.25 22.92
C VAL A 296 -9.17 0.27 22.89
N SER A 297 -9.56 0.87 24.01
CA SER A 297 -9.44 2.31 24.18
C SER A 297 -8.06 2.63 24.75
N LEU A 298 -7.25 3.38 24.00
CA LEU A 298 -5.92 3.80 24.42
C LEU A 298 -5.91 5.25 24.83
N THR A 299 -5.20 5.54 25.91
CA THR A 299 -4.88 6.91 26.34
C THR A 299 -3.40 7.17 26.09
N ILE A 300 -3.11 8.14 25.23
CA ILE A 300 -1.75 8.60 24.94
C ILE A 300 -1.74 10.12 25.05
N GLY A 301 -0.94 10.67 25.96
CA GLY A 301 -1.02 12.08 26.35
C GLY A 301 -2.40 12.40 26.93
N ASP A 302 -3.00 13.49 26.45
CA ASP A 302 -4.30 13.96 26.91
C ASP A 302 -5.49 13.37 26.13
N ASN A 303 -5.21 12.53 25.12
CA ASN A 303 -6.24 12.01 24.22
C ASN A 303 -6.51 10.53 24.45
N THR A 304 -7.82 10.20 24.56
CA THR A 304 -8.31 8.80 24.60
C THR A 304 -9.05 8.51 23.31
N PHE A 305 -8.66 7.46 22.62
CA PHE A 305 -9.19 7.10 21.32
C PHE A 305 -9.35 5.59 21.15
N ASN A 306 -10.21 5.19 20.21
CA ASN A 306 -10.40 3.80 19.87
C ASN A 306 -9.24 3.32 19.01
N PHE A 307 -8.61 2.22 19.41
CA PHE A 307 -7.49 1.61 18.71
C PHE A 307 -7.80 0.16 18.37
N THR A 308 -7.42 -0.26 17.18
CA THR A 308 -7.47 -1.66 16.76
C THR A 308 -6.05 -2.15 16.47
N TYR A 309 -5.78 -3.37 16.91
CA TYR A 309 -4.48 -4.01 16.69
C TYR A 309 -4.66 -5.49 16.40
N LYS A 310 -3.70 -6.04 15.71
CA LYS A 310 -3.64 -7.44 15.32
C LYS A 310 -2.17 -7.85 15.32
N VAL A 311 -1.81 -8.73 16.24
CA VAL A 311 -0.44 -9.23 16.38
C VAL A 311 -0.27 -10.45 15.50
N ASP A 312 0.84 -10.54 14.76
CA ASP A 312 1.08 -11.66 13.88
C ASP A 312 1.18 -12.98 14.65
N ARG A 313 1.92 -12.97 15.79
CA ARG A 313 1.98 -14.13 16.72
C ARG A 313 2.32 -13.72 18.15
N ILE A 314 1.62 -14.31 19.11
CA ILE A 314 1.92 -14.24 20.55
C ILE A 314 2.25 -15.63 21.04
N ASP A 315 3.47 -15.83 21.56
CA ASP A 315 3.92 -17.13 22.04
C ASP A 315 4.86 -17.06 23.25
N ARG A 316 5.21 -18.23 23.80
CA ARG A 316 6.27 -18.41 24.81
C ARG A 316 7.03 -19.70 24.56
N ILE A 317 8.31 -19.73 24.89
CA ILE A 317 9.12 -20.95 24.85
C ILE A 317 8.91 -21.71 26.16
N ASN A 318 8.55 -23.00 26.10
CA ASN A 318 8.30 -23.86 27.23
C ASN A 318 7.31 -23.28 28.26
N ASP A 319 6.44 -22.37 27.79
CA ASP A 319 5.49 -21.66 28.66
C ASP A 319 6.15 -20.88 29.83
N LYS A 320 7.40 -20.43 29.61
CA LYS A 320 8.24 -19.72 30.59
C LYS A 320 8.71 -18.38 30.04
N GLY A 321 9.11 -17.47 30.96
CA GLY A 321 9.59 -16.13 30.58
C GLY A 321 8.48 -15.22 30.11
N GLU A 322 8.85 -14.17 29.40
CA GLU A 322 7.96 -13.14 28.86
C GLU A 322 7.14 -13.66 27.66
N LEU A 323 6.00 -13.02 27.40
CA LEU A 323 5.26 -13.21 26.15
C LEU A 323 6.02 -12.56 25.00
N ARG A 324 6.33 -13.33 23.99
CA ARG A 324 6.95 -12.85 22.77
C ARG A 324 5.87 -12.32 21.83
N ILE A 325 5.95 -11.03 21.55
CA ILE A 325 5.03 -10.31 20.65
C ILE A 325 5.74 -10.16 19.32
N ILE A 326 5.41 -11.04 18.37
CA ILE A 326 6.15 -11.23 17.13
C ILE A 326 5.44 -10.55 15.98
N ASP A 327 6.21 -9.85 15.15
CA ASP A 327 5.79 -9.23 13.90
C ASP A 327 6.73 -9.70 12.77
N TYR A 328 6.16 -10.24 11.70
CA TYR A 328 6.89 -10.76 10.55
C TYR A 328 7.17 -9.66 9.53
N LYS A 329 8.43 -9.45 9.17
CA LYS A 329 8.81 -8.44 8.19
C LYS A 329 9.63 -9.04 7.06
N THR A 330 9.10 -8.92 5.85
CA THR A 330 9.78 -9.28 4.60
C THR A 330 10.60 -8.12 4.02
N GLY A 331 10.44 -6.91 4.54
CA GLY A 331 11.02 -5.66 4.06
C GLY A 331 12.40 -5.32 4.65
N LYS A 332 12.79 -4.04 4.46
CA LYS A 332 14.06 -3.48 4.94
C LYS A 332 13.92 -2.75 6.29
N ASP A 333 13.12 -3.29 7.19
CA ASP A 333 12.87 -2.68 8.48
C ASP A 333 14.11 -2.75 9.39
N ASN A 334 14.34 -1.69 10.17
CA ASN A 334 15.39 -1.63 11.15
C ASN A 334 14.93 -2.29 12.45
N VAL A 335 15.83 -3.06 13.06
CA VAL A 335 15.60 -3.73 14.36
C VAL A 335 16.49 -3.15 15.46
N LYS A 336 17.40 -2.23 15.11
CA LYS A 336 18.32 -1.59 16.05
C LYS A 336 18.11 -0.08 16.00
N PHE A 337 17.95 0.54 17.14
CA PHE A 337 17.80 1.99 17.27
C PHE A 337 18.57 2.52 18.49
N LYS A 338 18.81 3.84 18.52
CA LYS A 338 19.46 4.53 19.65
C LYS A 338 18.54 5.56 20.28
N ASN A 339 17.82 6.31 19.46
CA ASN A 339 16.93 7.39 19.92
C ASN A 339 15.47 6.99 19.66
N ILE A 340 14.62 7.16 20.65
CA ILE A 340 13.20 6.86 20.50
C ILE A 340 12.50 7.80 19.51
N GLY A 341 12.94 9.05 19.41
CA GLY A 341 12.44 9.99 18.42
C GLY A 341 12.63 9.54 16.98
N ASP A 342 13.63 8.68 16.68
CA ASP A 342 13.79 8.07 15.36
C ASP A 342 12.73 6.99 15.10
N VAL A 343 12.28 6.28 16.15
CA VAL A 343 11.25 5.25 16.08
C VAL A 343 9.88 5.84 15.75
N VAL A 344 9.58 7.03 16.27
CA VAL A 344 8.29 7.71 16.08
C VAL A 344 8.31 8.72 14.93
N SER A 345 9.43 8.85 14.24
CA SER A 345 9.57 9.78 13.11
C SER A 345 9.63 9.07 11.77
N ASN A 346 9.47 9.83 10.69
CA ASN A 346 9.67 9.33 9.34
C ASN A 346 11.12 9.52 8.85
N LYS A 347 12.10 9.55 9.75
CA LYS A 347 13.52 9.52 9.39
C LYS A 347 13.84 8.16 8.74
N ASP A 348 14.88 8.10 7.95
CA ASP A 348 15.31 6.90 7.23
C ASP A 348 14.19 6.21 6.44
N SER A 349 13.34 7.01 5.79
CA SER A 349 12.20 6.51 5.00
C SER A 349 11.24 5.61 5.80
N GLY A 350 11.15 5.82 7.11
CA GLY A 350 10.23 5.13 8.00
C GLY A 350 10.59 3.67 8.32
N HIS A 351 11.85 3.30 8.17
CA HIS A 351 12.30 1.93 8.47
C HIS A 351 12.24 1.56 9.96
N TYR A 352 12.07 2.52 10.86
CA TYR A 352 11.85 2.27 12.29
C TYR A 352 10.38 2.10 12.70
N LEU A 353 9.44 2.36 11.78
CA LEU A 353 8.01 2.31 12.12
C LEU A 353 7.48 0.89 12.40
N ALA A 354 8.23 -0.15 12.11
CA ALA A 354 7.92 -1.51 12.56
C ALA A 354 8.14 -1.66 14.08
N ILE A 355 9.17 -1.01 14.64
CA ILE A 355 9.40 -0.97 16.09
C ILE A 355 8.28 -0.20 16.78
N MET A 356 7.91 0.97 16.24
CA MET A 356 6.76 1.76 16.71
C MET A 356 5.48 0.92 16.77
N GLN A 357 5.20 0.15 15.71
CA GLN A 357 4.05 -0.73 15.63
C GLN A 357 4.01 -1.73 16.79
N LEU A 358 5.11 -2.43 17.02
CA LEU A 358 5.21 -3.40 18.11
C LEU A 358 5.10 -2.77 19.50
N PHE A 359 5.71 -1.60 19.70
CA PHE A 359 5.59 -0.90 20.98
C PHE A 359 4.14 -0.48 21.26
N LEU A 360 3.41 -0.01 20.21
CA LEU A 360 1.97 0.27 20.33
C LEU A 360 1.18 -1.01 20.63
N TYR A 361 1.53 -2.14 20.02
CA TYR A 361 0.86 -3.42 20.27
C TYR A 361 1.12 -3.90 21.72
N CYS A 362 2.33 -3.82 22.21
CA CYS A 362 2.63 -4.14 23.61
C CYS A 362 1.87 -3.21 24.57
N TYR A 363 1.80 -1.91 24.27
CA TYR A 363 1.03 -0.96 25.08
C TYR A 363 -0.47 -1.24 25.01
N ALA A 364 -1.00 -1.58 23.85
CA ALA A 364 -2.40 -1.97 23.67
C ALA A 364 -2.73 -3.24 24.46
N LEU A 365 -1.91 -4.30 24.32
CA LEU A 365 -2.07 -5.55 25.06
C LEU A 365 -2.08 -5.35 26.59
N LYS A 366 -1.19 -4.50 27.11
CA LYS A 366 -1.12 -4.19 28.54
C LYS A 366 -2.37 -3.49 29.07
N ASN A 367 -3.08 -2.75 28.22
CA ASN A 367 -4.26 -1.96 28.60
C ASN A 367 -5.58 -2.62 28.14
N ASP A 368 -5.53 -3.79 27.49
CA ASP A 368 -6.73 -4.47 27.02
C ASP A 368 -7.28 -5.42 28.08
N ALA A 369 -8.34 -4.98 28.76
CA ALA A 369 -9.02 -5.77 29.78
C ALA A 369 -9.80 -6.97 29.21
N ASN A 370 -9.99 -7.07 27.89
CA ASN A 370 -10.71 -8.18 27.28
C ASN A 370 -9.85 -9.43 27.08
N ILE A 371 -8.53 -9.31 27.25
CA ILE A 371 -7.60 -10.44 27.14
C ILE A 371 -7.70 -11.30 28.38
N THR A 372 -8.16 -12.54 28.19
CA THR A 372 -8.37 -13.52 29.28
C THR A 372 -7.68 -14.86 29.04
N ASN A 373 -7.18 -15.09 27.81
CA ASN A 373 -6.60 -16.37 27.39
C ASN A 373 -5.09 -16.51 27.69
N PHE A 374 -4.43 -15.42 28.08
CA PHE A 374 -3.05 -15.41 28.57
C PHE A 374 -2.79 -14.26 29.54
N ASP A 375 -1.72 -14.39 30.34
CA ASP A 375 -1.37 -13.42 31.37
C ASP A 375 -0.32 -12.43 30.85
N VAL A 376 -0.71 -11.18 30.63
CA VAL A 376 0.16 -10.09 30.18
C VAL A 376 1.11 -9.57 31.29
N SER A 377 0.91 -9.97 32.55
CA SER A 377 1.74 -9.54 33.70
C SER A 377 3.13 -10.18 33.72
N VAL A 378 3.32 -11.25 32.95
CA VAL A 378 4.61 -11.97 32.85
C VAL A 378 5.69 -11.22 32.08
N GLY A 379 5.37 -10.05 31.54
CA GLY A 379 6.26 -9.26 30.69
C GLY A 379 5.97 -9.46 29.20
N LEU A 380 6.27 -8.41 28.41
CA LEU A 380 6.01 -8.38 26.95
C LEU A 380 7.30 -8.08 26.21
N GLN A 381 7.81 -9.07 25.49
CA GLN A 381 8.99 -8.97 24.64
C GLN A 381 8.59 -8.65 23.19
N PRO A 382 8.79 -7.42 22.69
CA PRO A 382 8.56 -7.10 21.28
C PRO A 382 9.66 -7.68 20.40
N ILE A 383 9.29 -8.44 19.35
CA ILE A 383 10.24 -9.11 18.47
C ILE A 383 9.84 -8.88 17.00
N ILE A 384 10.75 -8.36 16.19
CA ILE A 384 10.62 -8.35 14.75
C ILE A 384 11.36 -9.58 14.19
N TYR A 385 10.63 -10.45 13.49
CA TYR A 385 11.24 -11.49 12.68
C TYR A 385 11.58 -10.92 11.31
N LYS A 386 12.84 -10.57 11.11
CA LYS A 386 13.34 -10.09 9.84
C LYS A 386 13.61 -11.28 8.92
N ILE A 387 12.55 -11.74 8.23
CA ILE A 387 12.55 -13.04 7.53
C ILE A 387 13.71 -13.15 6.50
N LYS A 388 14.03 -12.06 5.82
CA LYS A 388 15.12 -12.05 4.86
C LYS A 388 16.51 -12.25 5.51
N ASP A 389 16.65 -11.93 6.78
CA ASP A 389 17.88 -12.04 7.56
C ASP A 389 17.54 -12.36 9.02
N MET A 390 17.15 -13.62 9.25
CA MET A 390 16.69 -14.09 10.57
C MET A 390 17.76 -13.96 11.67
N GLY A 391 19.04 -13.94 11.32
CA GLY A 391 20.13 -13.71 12.29
C GLY A 391 20.15 -12.30 12.88
N THR A 392 19.37 -11.36 12.33
CA THR A 392 19.22 -9.99 12.86
C THR A 392 17.85 -9.73 13.49
N SER A 393 17.06 -10.79 13.72
CA SER A 393 15.75 -10.67 14.36
C SER A 393 15.85 -10.19 15.82
N GLY A 394 14.77 -9.63 16.33
CA GLY A 394 14.71 -9.01 17.65
C GLY A 394 14.73 -7.47 17.56
N ILE A 395 14.58 -6.81 18.71
CA ILE A 395 14.70 -5.34 18.80
C ILE A 395 15.82 -5.01 19.78
N THR A 396 16.75 -4.16 19.34
CA THR A 396 17.94 -3.80 20.13
C THR A 396 18.00 -2.28 20.33
N HIS A 397 18.11 -1.87 21.61
CA HIS A 397 18.40 -0.50 22.03
C HIS A 397 19.80 -0.45 22.64
N ASP A 398 20.65 0.49 22.20
CA ASP A 398 22.01 0.68 22.69
C ASP A 398 22.83 -0.61 22.90
N LYS A 399 22.73 -1.55 21.97
CA LYS A 399 23.37 -2.88 21.95
C LYS A 399 22.69 -3.93 22.84
N ASN A 400 21.72 -3.58 23.67
CA ASN A 400 20.98 -4.52 24.49
C ASN A 400 19.68 -4.93 23.79
N MET A 401 19.37 -6.22 23.79
CA MET A 401 18.08 -6.72 23.31
C MET A 401 17.01 -6.39 24.33
N ILE A 402 15.86 -5.90 23.86
CA ILE A 402 14.71 -5.64 24.72
C ILE A 402 14.03 -6.98 25.02
N THR A 403 14.07 -7.42 26.28
CA THR A 403 13.42 -8.65 26.75
C THR A 403 12.00 -8.38 27.22
N ASP A 404 11.78 -7.29 27.98
CA ASP A 404 10.45 -6.81 28.37
C ASP A 404 10.40 -5.30 28.26
N LEU A 405 9.45 -4.78 27.48
CA LEU A 405 9.28 -3.34 27.25
C LEU A 405 8.88 -2.58 28.53
N PHE A 406 8.21 -3.26 29.46
CA PHE A 406 7.65 -2.67 30.67
C PHE A 406 8.45 -2.99 31.94
N SER A 407 9.61 -3.62 31.80
CA SER A 407 10.52 -3.86 32.94
C SER A 407 11.02 -2.53 33.53
N ASP A 408 11.46 -2.53 34.77
CA ASP A 408 12.05 -1.34 35.43
C ASP A 408 13.24 -0.77 34.62
N GLU A 409 14.05 -1.67 34.03
CA GLU A 409 15.16 -1.30 33.15
C GLU A 409 14.72 -0.53 31.90
N ASN A 410 13.59 -0.89 31.30
CA ASN A 410 13.04 -0.29 30.07
C ASN A 410 11.94 0.74 30.34
N SER A 411 11.55 1.00 31.59
CA SER A 411 10.46 1.94 31.92
C SER A 411 10.71 3.35 31.42
N GLY A 412 11.94 3.83 31.47
CA GLY A 412 12.35 5.12 30.89
C GLY A 412 12.12 5.17 29.38
N LEU A 413 12.49 4.12 28.65
CA LEU A 413 12.31 3.98 27.22
C LEU A 413 10.82 3.98 26.82
N CYS A 414 10.01 3.22 27.56
CA CYS A 414 8.57 3.18 27.33
C CYS A 414 7.91 4.55 27.54
N ASN A 415 8.28 5.26 28.61
CA ASN A 415 7.76 6.59 28.91
C ASN A 415 8.17 7.62 27.84
N GLU A 416 9.40 7.57 27.36
CA GLU A 416 9.88 8.42 26.26
C GLU A 416 9.12 8.12 24.97
N PHE A 417 8.89 6.84 24.65
CA PHE A 417 8.07 6.43 23.51
C PHE A 417 6.66 7.00 23.58
N LEU A 418 6.01 6.88 24.72
CA LEU A 418 4.65 7.40 24.91
C LEU A 418 4.60 8.94 24.84
N ALA A 419 5.63 9.63 25.30
CA ALA A 419 5.75 11.08 25.19
C ALA A 419 5.89 11.54 23.72
N GLU A 420 6.73 10.87 22.94
CA GLU A 420 6.87 11.14 21.49
C GLU A 420 5.56 10.82 20.73
N MET A 421 4.93 9.70 21.05
CA MET A 421 3.63 9.35 20.48
C MET A 421 2.52 10.33 20.85
N ALA A 422 2.55 10.89 22.07
CA ALA A 422 1.61 11.92 22.49
C ALA A 422 1.71 13.16 21.60
N GLY A 423 2.92 13.54 21.14
CA GLY A 423 3.09 14.59 20.15
C GLY A 423 2.32 14.32 18.86
N VAL A 424 2.48 13.12 18.27
CA VAL A 424 1.80 12.73 17.04
C VAL A 424 0.27 12.70 17.20
N ILE A 425 -0.20 12.17 18.31
CA ILE A 425 -1.65 12.06 18.59
C ILE A 425 -2.25 13.42 18.90
N ASN A 426 -1.56 14.26 19.65
CA ASN A 426 -2.00 15.64 19.92
C ASN A 426 -2.09 16.44 18.62
N ASP A 427 -1.09 16.37 17.74
CA ASP A 427 -1.13 17.00 16.42
C ASP A 427 -2.30 16.53 15.57
N PHE A 428 -2.66 15.25 15.67
CA PHE A 428 -3.84 14.72 14.97
C PHE A 428 -5.15 15.35 15.46
N PHE A 429 -5.31 15.56 16.75
CA PHE A 429 -6.52 16.14 17.32
C PHE A 429 -6.52 17.68 17.36
N ASP A 430 -5.36 18.34 17.29
CA ASP A 430 -5.26 19.79 17.34
C ASP A 430 -5.78 20.45 16.06
N LYS A 431 -6.76 21.36 16.22
CA LYS A 431 -7.33 22.17 15.12
C LYS A 431 -6.28 23.01 14.40
N LYS A 432 -5.24 23.44 15.11
CA LYS A 432 -4.23 24.37 14.58
C LYS A 432 -3.19 23.70 13.69
N VAL A 433 -3.04 22.39 13.78
CA VAL A 433 -2.08 21.60 13.00
C VAL A 433 -2.75 21.07 11.74
N PRO A 434 -2.43 21.61 10.55
CA PRO A 434 -3.06 21.17 9.30
C PRO A 434 -2.53 19.82 8.83
N PHE A 435 -3.25 19.16 7.93
CA PHE A 435 -2.76 18.00 7.22
C PHE A 435 -1.87 18.44 6.05
N THR A 436 -0.56 18.35 6.22
CA THR A 436 0.43 18.73 5.22
C THR A 436 0.94 17.54 4.41
N GLN A 437 1.34 17.80 3.18
CA GLN A 437 2.05 16.79 2.40
C GLN A 437 3.44 16.53 3.01
N CYS A 438 3.99 15.32 2.81
CA CYS A 438 5.30 14.96 3.30
C CYS A 438 6.39 15.91 2.76
N GLU A 439 7.49 16.09 3.49
CA GLU A 439 8.62 16.93 3.11
C GLU A 439 9.29 16.46 1.81
N ASN A 440 9.91 17.40 1.07
CA ASN A 440 10.49 17.14 -0.25
C ASN A 440 11.61 16.09 -0.27
N ASP A 441 12.31 15.91 0.83
CA ASP A 441 13.44 14.97 0.92
C ASP A 441 13.02 13.50 0.90
N LYS A 442 11.71 13.24 1.00
CA LYS A 442 11.13 11.89 1.07
C LYS A 442 10.48 11.44 -0.25
N LYS A 443 11.08 11.79 -1.38
CA LYS A 443 10.60 11.37 -2.71
C LYS A 443 10.37 9.86 -2.86
N ALA A 444 11.07 9.03 -2.07
CA ALA A 444 10.87 7.59 -2.07
C ALA A 444 9.45 7.19 -1.64
N GLU A 445 8.87 7.91 -0.66
CA GLU A 445 7.49 7.69 -0.18
C GLU A 445 6.45 8.09 -1.23
N CYS A 446 6.76 9.11 -2.05
CA CYS A 446 5.87 9.61 -3.09
C CYS A 446 5.91 8.77 -4.37
N LYS A 447 7.02 8.06 -4.65
CA LYS A 447 7.23 7.33 -5.90
C LYS A 447 6.10 6.35 -6.26
N TYR A 448 5.50 5.72 -5.24
CA TYR A 448 4.40 4.77 -5.38
C TYR A 448 3.12 5.27 -4.69
N CYS A 449 3.03 6.59 -4.46
CA CYS A 449 1.86 7.18 -3.84
C CYS A 449 0.83 7.50 -4.92
N ARG A 450 -0.37 6.97 -4.81
CA ARG A 450 -1.47 7.23 -5.75
C ARG A 450 -1.88 8.70 -5.86
N PHE A 451 -1.57 9.50 -4.85
CA PHE A 451 -1.82 10.94 -4.86
C PHE A 451 -0.65 11.78 -5.39
N ILE A 452 0.34 11.15 -6.06
CA ILE A 452 1.55 11.83 -6.54
C ILE A 452 1.19 12.97 -7.52
N GLU A 453 0.26 12.73 -8.42
CA GLU A 453 -0.20 13.73 -9.39
C GLU A 453 -0.96 14.87 -8.71
N PHE A 454 -1.81 14.55 -7.73
CA PHE A 454 -2.49 15.55 -6.90
C PHE A 454 -1.48 16.42 -6.16
N CYS A 455 -0.43 15.83 -5.61
CA CYS A 455 0.64 16.52 -4.90
C CYS A 455 1.63 17.25 -5.84
N ARG A 456 1.52 17.08 -7.15
CA ARG A 456 2.44 17.65 -8.17
C ARG A 456 3.92 17.31 -7.88
N ARG A 457 4.19 16.04 -7.56
CA ARG A 457 5.54 15.55 -7.22
C ARG A 457 6.05 14.50 -8.20
#